data_9d356e5e85cf2e377079677b10bbbc78
#
_entry.id   9d356e5e85cf2e377079677b10bbbc78
#
_cell.length_a   1.000
_cell.length_b   1.000
_cell.length_c   1.000
_cell.angle_alpha   90.00
_cell.angle_beta   90.00
_cell.angle_gamma   90.00
#
_symmetry.space_group_name_H-M   'P 1'
#
loop_
_entity.id
_entity.type
_entity.pdbx_description
1 polymer ?
#
loop_
_entity_poly.entity_id
_entity_poly.type
_entity_poly.pdbx_seq_one_letter_code
_entity_poly.pdbx_strand_id
1 'polypeptide(L)'
;MSRTHTLSTAAAAIDEEADWAAAFKDATDAFSGEDSHETSAQRMRELVKSGLLRHTDLRDRPDRFFEAHRLLARRAVSEGPGFWIRFTVHYNLCYGTVLAVGNDDQIASLDDVEALGKLGCFALTEKRAGVQSGLVVETSATFDAATQEFVLNSPNQGAYKNWISQGHVADQAVVLADLTVGSERVGPHAFLVDIASPGISTGDMGVKTTGNDLDNAWIAFDGVRVPRSALLDAHCDVSADGTYARTTEGIARSGAALYRFYAIDER
;
A
#
# COMPACT_ATOMS: atom_id res chain seq x y z
N MET A 1 28.64 12.85 36.47
CA MET A 1 28.26 13.80 35.39
C MET A 1 27.45 13.16 34.25
N SER A 2 26.72 12.05 34.48
CA SER A 2 26.04 11.30 33.39
C SER A 2 24.49 11.36 33.39
N ARG A 3 23.85 11.93 34.39
CA ARG A 3 22.36 11.97 34.48
C ARG A 3 21.71 13.22 33.87
N THR A 4 22.46 14.32 33.76
CA THR A 4 21.91 15.58 33.22
C THR A 4 21.84 15.60 31.69
N HIS A 5 22.69 14.85 31.00
CA HIS A 5 22.68 14.80 29.52
C HIS A 5 21.51 13.97 28.98
N THR A 6 21.13 12.90 29.67
CA THR A 6 20.03 12.01 29.27
C THR A 6 18.63 12.66 29.41
N LEU A 7 18.46 13.53 30.41
CA LEU A 7 17.19 14.24 30.62
C LEU A 7 17.02 15.39 29.60
N SER A 8 18.09 16.05 29.21
CA SER A 8 18.06 17.12 28.20
C SER A 8 17.72 16.61 26.79
N THR A 9 18.29 15.46 26.41
CA THR A 9 17.97 14.83 25.11
C THR A 9 16.55 14.25 25.08
N ALA A 10 16.05 13.69 26.18
CA ALA A 10 14.68 13.20 26.27
C ALA A 10 13.66 14.35 26.25
N ALA A 11 13.93 15.46 26.94
CA ALA A 11 13.06 16.65 26.92
C ALA A 11 13.01 17.29 25.53
N ALA A 12 14.14 17.41 24.84
CA ALA A 12 14.19 17.93 23.46
C ALA A 12 13.42 17.03 22.47
N ALA A 13 13.51 15.72 22.61
CA ALA A 13 12.75 14.77 21.80
C ALA A 13 11.23 14.82 22.08
N ILE A 14 10.82 15.04 23.33
CA ILE A 14 9.42 15.23 23.71
C ILE A 14 8.87 16.51 23.12
N ASP A 15 9.62 17.63 23.15
CA ASP A 15 9.22 18.88 22.55
C ASP A 15 9.11 18.76 21.03
N GLU A 16 10.06 18.08 20.35
CA GLU A 16 10.01 17.85 18.90
C GLU A 16 8.77 17.06 18.48
N GLU A 17 8.40 16.00 19.19
CA GLU A 17 7.20 15.22 18.87
C GLU A 17 5.90 15.96 19.20
N ALA A 18 5.89 16.78 20.26
CA ALA A 18 4.75 17.64 20.57
C ALA A 18 4.53 18.72 19.51
N ASP A 19 5.60 19.35 19.05
CA ASP A 19 5.59 20.32 17.96
C ASP A 19 5.14 19.68 16.64
N TRP A 20 5.63 18.47 16.34
CA TRP A 20 5.18 17.72 15.18
C TRP A 20 3.68 17.40 15.24
N ALA A 21 3.18 16.92 16.38
CA ALA A 21 1.77 16.57 16.55
C ALA A 21 0.87 17.82 16.38
N ALA A 22 1.33 18.98 16.88
CA ALA A 22 0.64 20.24 16.66
C ALA A 22 0.63 20.65 15.18
N ALA A 23 1.78 20.56 14.47
CA ALA A 23 1.86 20.85 13.05
C ALA A 23 1.00 19.90 12.21
N PHE A 24 0.99 18.60 12.51
CA PHE A 24 0.15 17.61 11.85
C PHE A 24 -1.34 17.91 12.06
N LYS A 25 -1.72 18.26 13.28
CA LYS A 25 -3.08 18.67 13.61
C LYS A 25 -3.49 19.92 12.82
N ASP A 26 -2.66 20.95 12.81
CA ASP A 26 -2.94 22.21 12.12
C ASP A 26 -3.07 22.00 10.59
N ALA A 27 -2.21 21.18 9.99
CA ALA A 27 -2.30 20.81 8.58
C ALA A 27 -3.60 20.11 8.24
N THR A 28 -4.05 19.20 9.10
CA THR A 28 -5.34 18.48 8.91
C THR A 28 -6.54 19.34 9.28
N ASP A 29 -6.42 20.28 10.23
CA ASP A 29 -7.47 21.26 10.57
C ASP A 29 -7.75 22.24 9.41
N ALA A 30 -6.76 22.49 8.56
CA ALA A 30 -6.90 23.37 7.41
C ALA A 30 -7.69 22.75 6.24
N PHE A 31 -8.04 21.47 6.30
CA PHE A 31 -8.82 20.82 5.25
C PHE A 31 -10.22 21.43 5.16
N SER A 32 -10.56 21.90 3.96
CA SER A 32 -11.81 22.57 3.66
C SER A 32 -12.42 22.05 2.35
N GLY A 33 -13.70 22.26 2.13
CA GLY A 33 -14.43 21.86 0.94
C GLY A 33 -15.48 20.78 1.22
N GLU A 34 -16.19 20.37 0.17
CA GLU A 34 -17.21 19.32 0.27
C GLU A 34 -16.57 17.95 0.55
N ASP A 35 -17.31 17.11 1.27
CA ASP A 35 -16.86 15.76 1.60
C ASP A 35 -17.14 14.79 0.42
N SER A 36 -16.39 14.99 -0.66
CA SER A 36 -16.36 14.06 -1.79
C SER A 36 -15.09 13.21 -1.74
N HIS A 37 -15.07 12.10 -2.48
CA HIS A 37 -13.87 11.27 -2.56
C HIS A 37 -12.73 11.98 -3.28
N GLU A 38 -13.02 12.88 -4.24
CA GLU A 38 -12.02 13.71 -4.92
C GLU A 38 -11.37 14.71 -3.97
N THR A 39 -12.19 15.42 -3.19
CA THR A 39 -11.69 16.37 -2.18
C THR A 39 -10.84 15.66 -1.12
N SER A 40 -11.31 14.53 -0.63
CA SER A 40 -10.57 13.69 0.32
C SER A 40 -9.24 13.19 -0.28
N ALA A 41 -9.23 12.78 -1.56
CA ALA A 41 -8.00 12.40 -2.26
C ALA A 41 -7.02 13.57 -2.40
N GLN A 42 -7.52 14.76 -2.73
CA GLN A 42 -6.68 15.96 -2.84
C GLN A 42 -6.04 16.33 -1.49
N ARG A 43 -6.82 16.30 -0.40
CA ARG A 43 -6.31 16.50 0.96
C ARG A 43 -5.20 15.50 1.31
N MET A 44 -5.36 14.23 0.90
CA MET A 44 -4.36 13.21 1.11
C MET A 44 -3.08 13.50 0.32
N ARG A 45 -3.18 13.96 -0.93
CA ARG A 45 -2.02 14.37 -1.74
C ARG A 45 -1.27 15.54 -1.10
N GLU A 46 -1.98 16.49 -0.54
CA GLU A 46 -1.39 17.64 0.17
C GLU A 46 -0.67 17.19 1.44
N LEU A 47 -1.28 16.28 2.20
CA LEU A 47 -0.65 15.69 3.39
C LEU A 47 0.64 14.93 3.02
N VAL A 48 0.63 14.13 1.97
CA VAL A 48 1.83 13.42 1.48
C VAL A 48 2.93 14.40 1.10
N LYS A 49 2.61 15.44 0.33
CA LYS A 49 3.58 16.47 -0.09
C LYS A 49 4.12 17.33 1.06
N SER A 50 3.38 17.42 2.16
CA SER A 50 3.81 18.25 3.31
C SER A 50 5.09 17.74 3.97
N GLY A 51 5.40 16.44 3.81
CA GLY A 51 6.54 15.80 4.47
C GLY A 51 6.39 15.65 5.99
N LEU A 52 5.20 16.00 6.55
CA LEU A 52 4.91 15.83 7.98
C LEU A 52 4.98 14.37 8.41
N LEU A 53 4.66 13.45 7.52
CA LEU A 53 4.80 12.02 7.72
C LEU A 53 5.50 11.41 6.51
N ARG A 54 6.64 10.75 6.74
CA ARG A 54 7.37 9.99 5.72
C ARG A 54 6.78 8.59 5.60
N HIS A 55 6.85 8.00 4.41
CA HIS A 55 6.43 6.60 4.25
C HIS A 55 7.24 5.65 5.13
N THR A 56 8.52 5.98 5.34
CA THR A 56 9.43 5.21 6.20
C THR A 56 9.13 5.34 7.69
N ASP A 57 8.33 6.32 8.12
CA ASP A 57 8.00 6.54 9.54
C ASP A 57 7.26 5.35 10.17
N LEU A 58 6.54 4.57 9.36
CA LEU A 58 5.93 3.32 9.85
C LEU A 58 6.98 2.35 10.44
N ARG A 59 8.21 2.37 9.91
CA ARG A 59 9.36 1.57 10.34
C ARG A 59 10.27 2.33 11.29
N ASP A 60 10.60 3.57 10.92
CA ASP A 60 11.69 4.33 11.54
C ASP A 60 11.20 5.18 12.72
N ARG A 61 9.95 5.63 12.69
CA ARG A 61 9.28 6.46 13.72
C ARG A 61 7.83 5.99 13.95
N PRO A 62 7.61 4.73 14.38
CA PRO A 62 6.26 4.15 14.50
C PRO A 62 5.36 4.92 15.45
N ASP A 63 5.89 5.54 16.50
CA ASP A 63 5.12 6.36 17.44
C ASP A 63 4.47 7.55 16.74
N ARG A 64 5.17 8.21 15.80
CA ARG A 64 4.65 9.31 14.99
C ARG A 64 3.53 8.83 14.07
N PHE A 65 3.71 7.68 13.42
CA PHE A 65 2.68 7.08 12.58
C PHE A 65 1.41 6.77 13.38
N PHE A 66 1.52 6.18 14.57
CA PHE A 66 0.37 5.87 15.43
C PHE A 66 -0.27 7.13 16.02
N GLU A 67 0.52 8.16 16.33
CA GLU A 67 -0.03 9.45 16.78
C GLU A 67 -0.83 10.13 15.65
N ALA A 68 -0.35 10.10 14.39
CA ALA A 68 -1.11 10.57 13.23
C ALA A 68 -2.48 9.86 13.16
N HIS A 69 -2.50 8.53 13.30
CA HIS A 69 -3.75 7.76 13.35
C HIS A 69 -4.68 8.21 14.47
N ARG A 70 -4.14 8.45 15.67
CA ARG A 70 -4.91 8.91 16.82
C ARG A 70 -5.50 10.29 16.61
N LEU A 71 -4.75 11.20 16.01
CA LEU A 71 -5.21 12.55 15.69
C LEU A 71 -6.33 12.52 14.64
N LEU A 72 -6.15 11.76 13.55
CA LEU A 72 -7.17 11.62 12.50
C LEU A 72 -8.43 10.92 13.00
N ALA A 73 -8.30 9.87 13.83
CA ALA A 73 -9.46 9.17 14.39
C ALA A 73 -10.35 10.09 15.25
N ARG A 74 -9.76 11.03 16.00
CA ARG A 74 -10.52 12.02 16.76
C ARG A 74 -11.33 12.96 15.88
N ARG A 75 -10.95 13.11 14.63
CA ARG A 75 -11.57 14.03 13.67
C ARG A 75 -12.47 13.34 12.65
N ALA A 76 -12.50 12.01 12.65
CA ALA A 76 -13.29 11.22 11.70
C ALA A 76 -14.80 11.58 11.69
N VAL A 77 -15.31 12.17 12.76
CA VAL A 77 -16.70 12.65 12.86
C VAL A 77 -16.91 13.95 12.06
N SER A 78 -15.89 14.84 12.01
CA SER A 78 -15.99 16.15 11.34
C SER A 78 -15.45 16.14 9.92
N GLU A 79 -14.55 15.21 9.58
CA GLU A 79 -13.84 15.17 8.28
C GLU A 79 -14.23 13.99 7.40
N GLY A 80 -15.16 13.16 7.89
CA GLY A 80 -15.54 11.91 7.25
C GLY A 80 -14.64 10.72 7.64
N PRO A 81 -15.22 9.56 7.89
CA PRO A 81 -14.49 8.35 8.26
C PRO A 81 -13.62 7.82 7.12
N GLY A 82 -13.92 8.19 5.88
CA GLY A 82 -13.20 7.73 4.70
C GLY A 82 -11.77 8.26 4.60
N PHE A 83 -11.52 9.51 5.04
CA PHE A 83 -10.17 10.06 5.03
C PHE A 83 -9.20 9.28 5.92
N TRP A 84 -9.63 8.89 7.11
CA TRP A 84 -8.83 8.06 8.01
C TRP A 84 -8.51 6.69 7.42
N ILE A 85 -9.46 6.06 6.73
CA ILE A 85 -9.25 4.80 6.01
C ILE A 85 -8.28 5.02 4.85
N ARG A 86 -8.44 6.10 4.07
CA ARG A 86 -7.55 6.48 2.97
C ARG A 86 -6.10 6.60 3.43
N PHE A 87 -5.87 7.27 4.57
CA PHE A 87 -4.57 7.38 5.20
C PHE A 87 -3.97 5.99 5.52
N THR A 88 -4.75 5.11 6.14
CA THR A 88 -4.32 3.75 6.47
C THR A 88 -3.98 2.94 5.21
N VAL A 89 -4.80 3.02 4.19
CA VAL A 89 -4.58 2.32 2.92
C VAL A 89 -3.29 2.77 2.26
N HIS A 90 -3.04 4.07 2.23
CA HIS A 90 -1.86 4.64 1.62
C HIS A 90 -0.58 4.27 2.38
N TYR A 91 -0.45 4.69 3.64
CA TYR A 91 0.78 4.53 4.40
C TYR A 91 1.02 3.10 4.88
N ASN A 92 -0.01 2.42 5.38
CA ASN A 92 0.19 1.10 6.00
C ASN A 92 0.01 -0.05 4.99
N LEU A 93 -1.09 -0.07 4.24
CA LEU A 93 -1.36 -1.21 3.36
C LEU A 93 -0.52 -1.15 2.08
N CYS A 94 -0.53 -0.04 1.35
CA CYS A 94 0.22 0.07 0.09
C CYS A 94 1.72 0.17 0.35
N TYR A 95 2.17 1.31 0.86
CA TYR A 95 3.61 1.56 1.00
C TYR A 95 4.24 0.88 2.22
N GLY A 96 3.45 0.53 3.23
CA GLY A 96 3.89 -0.37 4.29
C GLY A 96 4.24 -1.77 3.77
N THR A 97 3.54 -2.24 2.72
CA THR A 97 3.93 -3.49 2.03
C THR A 97 5.25 -3.31 1.26
N VAL A 98 5.44 -2.17 0.58
CA VAL A 98 6.72 -1.88 -0.08
C VAL A 98 7.87 -1.87 0.95
N LEU A 99 7.69 -1.23 2.11
CA LEU A 99 8.67 -1.25 3.20
C LEU A 99 8.97 -2.65 3.74
N ALA A 100 7.97 -3.54 3.73
CA ALA A 100 8.09 -4.88 4.32
C ALA A 100 8.72 -5.90 3.38
N VAL A 101 8.44 -5.81 2.08
CA VAL A 101 8.81 -6.84 1.09
C VAL A 101 9.43 -6.28 -0.19
N GLY A 102 9.63 -4.97 -0.30
CA GLY A 102 10.39 -4.32 -1.37
C GLY A 102 11.89 -4.33 -1.08
N ASN A 103 12.70 -4.28 -2.12
CA ASN A 103 14.15 -4.10 -2.02
C ASN A 103 14.51 -2.62 -1.74
N ASP A 104 15.80 -2.33 -1.54
CA ASP A 104 16.27 -1.00 -1.18
C ASP A 104 15.95 0.05 -2.27
N ASP A 105 16.03 -0.29 -3.55
CA ASP A 105 15.72 0.63 -4.66
C ASP A 105 14.21 0.95 -4.70
N GLN A 106 13.37 -0.05 -4.45
CA GLN A 106 11.92 0.12 -4.36
C GLN A 106 11.54 0.99 -3.14
N ILE A 107 12.20 0.78 -2.01
CA ILE A 107 12.01 1.64 -0.83
C ILE A 107 12.48 3.07 -1.10
N ALA A 108 13.63 3.25 -1.75
CA ALA A 108 14.14 4.57 -2.11
C ALA A 108 13.19 5.32 -3.07
N SER A 109 12.46 4.62 -3.95
CA SER A 109 11.48 5.23 -4.85
C SER A 109 10.30 5.90 -4.14
N LEU A 110 10.10 5.64 -2.84
CA LEU A 110 9.07 6.30 -2.05
C LEU A 110 9.32 7.80 -1.86
N ASP A 111 10.57 8.27 -1.98
CA ASP A 111 10.89 9.70 -1.99
C ASP A 111 10.20 10.42 -3.18
N ASP A 112 10.14 9.79 -4.36
CA ASP A 112 9.43 10.33 -5.51
C ASP A 112 7.90 10.33 -5.29
N VAL A 113 7.37 9.31 -4.62
CA VAL A 113 5.95 9.25 -4.25
C VAL A 113 5.57 10.43 -3.36
N GLU A 114 6.40 10.74 -2.36
CA GLU A 114 6.22 11.88 -1.47
C GLU A 114 6.30 13.21 -2.23
N ALA A 115 7.35 13.42 -3.01
CA ALA A 115 7.56 14.65 -3.76
C ALA A 115 6.42 14.96 -4.75
N LEU A 116 5.88 13.94 -5.39
CA LEU A 116 4.81 14.08 -6.38
C LEU A 116 3.40 14.03 -5.75
N GLY A 117 3.26 13.60 -4.49
CA GLY A 117 1.99 13.40 -3.81
C GLY A 117 1.18 12.28 -4.46
N LYS A 118 1.84 11.23 -4.94
CA LYS A 118 1.15 10.06 -5.50
C LYS A 118 0.39 9.32 -4.43
N LEU A 119 -0.76 8.77 -4.81
CA LEU A 119 -1.57 7.94 -3.93
C LEU A 119 -1.41 6.46 -4.27
N GLY A 120 -1.34 5.62 -3.25
CA GLY A 120 -1.25 4.19 -3.39
C GLY A 120 -2.45 3.45 -2.81
N CYS A 121 -2.92 2.40 -3.49
CA CYS A 121 -3.93 1.48 -2.98
C CYS A 121 -3.39 0.06 -2.83
N PHE A 122 -4.17 -0.80 -2.16
CA PHE A 122 -3.78 -2.19 -1.90
C PHE A 122 -4.81 -3.14 -2.52
N ALA A 123 -4.43 -3.78 -3.62
CA ALA A 123 -5.29 -4.59 -4.47
C ALA A 123 -5.12 -6.09 -4.16
N LEU A 124 -5.67 -6.53 -3.02
CA LEU A 124 -5.69 -7.94 -2.61
C LEU A 124 -7.03 -8.58 -2.92
N THR A 125 -8.11 -8.13 -2.27
CA THR A 125 -9.42 -8.79 -2.29
C THR A 125 -10.01 -8.83 -3.69
N GLU A 126 -10.64 -9.94 -4.04
CA GLU A 126 -11.29 -10.17 -5.32
C GLU A 126 -12.77 -10.48 -5.12
N LYS A 127 -13.56 -10.41 -6.18
CA LYS A 127 -15.00 -10.62 -6.11
C LYS A 127 -15.38 -12.02 -5.57
N ARG A 128 -14.56 -13.04 -5.84
CA ARG A 128 -14.76 -14.42 -5.36
C ARG A 128 -13.73 -14.87 -4.34
N ALA A 129 -12.60 -14.21 -4.22
CA ALA A 129 -11.57 -14.54 -3.25
C ALA A 129 -11.66 -13.56 -2.06
N GLY A 130 -12.42 -13.94 -1.07
CA GLY A 130 -12.53 -13.25 0.22
C GLY A 130 -11.85 -14.04 1.33
N VAL A 131 -11.75 -13.43 2.51
CA VAL A 131 -11.02 -13.94 3.69
C VAL A 131 -11.42 -15.40 4.09
N GLN A 132 -12.61 -15.85 3.72
CA GLN A 132 -13.12 -17.19 4.10
C GLN A 132 -13.36 -18.10 2.89
N SER A 133 -12.92 -17.73 1.68
CA SER A 133 -13.17 -18.51 0.47
C SER A 133 -12.20 -19.68 0.25
N GLY A 134 -11.08 -19.72 1.00
CA GLY A 134 -9.97 -20.64 0.74
C GLY A 134 -9.16 -20.30 -0.52
N LEU A 135 -9.52 -19.21 -1.22
CA LEU A 135 -8.77 -18.67 -2.33
C LEU A 135 -8.09 -17.38 -1.86
N VAL A 136 -6.78 -17.28 -2.04
CA VAL A 136 -6.07 -16.04 -1.75
C VAL A 136 -6.27 -15.05 -2.88
N VAL A 137 -5.91 -15.43 -4.11
CA VAL A 137 -6.11 -14.64 -5.33
C VAL A 137 -6.26 -15.55 -6.56
N GLU A 138 -7.08 -15.12 -7.54
CA GLU A 138 -7.19 -15.70 -8.87
C GLU A 138 -6.49 -14.82 -9.93
N THR A 139 -6.27 -13.52 -9.67
CA THR A 139 -5.42 -12.67 -10.53
C THR A 139 -4.08 -13.34 -10.69
N SER A 140 -3.65 -13.58 -11.92
CA SER A 140 -2.40 -14.24 -12.25
C SER A 140 -1.30 -13.26 -12.64
N ALA A 141 -0.05 -13.65 -12.41
CA ALA A 141 1.14 -13.01 -12.95
C ALA A 141 2.02 -14.10 -13.58
N THR A 142 2.41 -13.93 -14.84
CA THR A 142 3.28 -14.88 -15.55
C THR A 142 4.54 -14.15 -15.98
N PHE A 143 5.70 -14.70 -15.68
CA PHE A 143 6.98 -14.14 -16.13
C PHE A 143 7.25 -14.47 -17.59
N ASP A 144 7.50 -13.45 -18.39
CA ASP A 144 7.93 -13.55 -19.79
C ASP A 144 9.43 -13.29 -19.87
N ALA A 145 10.23 -14.36 -19.94
CA ALA A 145 11.69 -14.26 -19.99
C ALA A 145 12.21 -13.58 -21.26
N ALA A 146 11.44 -13.59 -22.36
CA ALA A 146 11.86 -12.96 -23.60
C ALA A 146 11.82 -11.42 -23.52
N THR A 147 10.85 -10.86 -22.80
CA THR A 147 10.69 -9.41 -22.62
C THR A 147 11.15 -8.91 -21.26
N GLN A 148 11.45 -9.81 -20.31
CA GLN A 148 11.81 -9.48 -18.93
C GLN A 148 10.68 -8.73 -18.19
N GLU A 149 9.46 -9.16 -18.45
CA GLU A 149 8.25 -8.55 -17.89
C GLU A 149 7.38 -9.60 -17.21
N PHE A 150 6.56 -9.15 -16.26
CA PHE A 150 5.42 -9.93 -15.80
C PHE A 150 4.16 -9.51 -16.56
N VAL A 151 3.34 -10.49 -16.90
CA VAL A 151 2.03 -10.28 -17.50
C VAL A 151 0.97 -10.57 -16.44
N LEU A 152 0.27 -9.51 -16.00
CA LEU A 152 -0.83 -9.63 -15.04
C LEU A 152 -2.16 -9.80 -15.79
N ASN A 153 -3.00 -10.72 -15.30
CA ASN A 153 -4.27 -10.98 -15.93
C ASN A 153 -5.37 -11.36 -14.92
N SER A 154 -6.57 -10.85 -15.13
CA SER A 154 -7.79 -11.28 -14.44
C SER A 154 -8.50 -12.30 -15.33
N PRO A 155 -8.43 -13.63 -15.04
CA PRO A 155 -8.91 -14.67 -15.95
C PRO A 155 -10.43 -14.65 -16.15
N ASN A 156 -11.15 -14.02 -15.24
CA ASN A 156 -12.60 -13.86 -15.29
C ASN A 156 -13.05 -12.73 -14.36
N GLN A 157 -14.32 -12.33 -14.41
CA GLN A 157 -14.84 -11.26 -13.54
C GLN A 157 -14.81 -11.60 -12.04
N GLY A 158 -14.72 -12.86 -11.66
CA GLY A 158 -14.56 -13.28 -10.26
C GLY A 158 -13.22 -12.87 -9.69
N ALA A 159 -12.19 -12.81 -10.54
CA ALA A 159 -10.83 -12.38 -10.23
C ALA A 159 -10.63 -10.86 -10.24
N TYR A 160 -11.65 -10.07 -10.61
CA TYR A 160 -11.51 -8.62 -10.51
C TYR A 160 -11.28 -8.23 -9.06
N LYS A 161 -10.24 -7.42 -8.80
CA LYS A 161 -10.04 -6.80 -7.51
C LYS A 161 -11.29 -6.02 -7.14
N ASN A 162 -11.73 -6.12 -5.90
CA ASN A 162 -13.06 -5.67 -5.53
C ASN A 162 -13.06 -5.00 -4.15
N TRP A 163 -13.78 -3.91 -4.02
CA TRP A 163 -13.80 -3.07 -2.82
C TRP A 163 -12.43 -2.49 -2.46
N ILE A 164 -11.65 -2.17 -3.48
CA ILE A 164 -10.33 -1.58 -3.28
C ILE A 164 -10.48 -0.12 -2.87
N SER A 165 -10.24 0.14 -1.61
CA SER A 165 -10.24 1.50 -1.06
C SER A 165 -9.17 2.34 -1.74
N GLN A 166 -9.55 3.57 -2.14
CA GLN A 166 -8.70 4.50 -2.89
C GLN A 166 -8.36 4.03 -4.33
N GLY A 167 -8.93 2.90 -4.79
CA GLY A 167 -8.55 2.29 -6.06
C GLY A 167 -8.96 3.07 -7.30
N HIS A 168 -9.91 4.00 -7.20
CA HIS A 168 -10.35 4.83 -8.33
C HIS A 168 -9.46 6.06 -8.54
N VAL A 169 -8.90 6.61 -7.47
CA VAL A 169 -8.09 7.84 -7.50
C VAL A 169 -6.59 7.58 -7.32
N ALA A 170 -6.19 6.33 -7.04
CA ALA A 170 -4.78 5.97 -6.83
C ALA A 170 -3.96 6.08 -8.11
N ASP A 171 -2.71 6.47 -7.96
CA ASP A 171 -1.70 6.47 -9.03
C ASP A 171 -1.02 5.11 -9.12
N GLN A 172 -0.83 4.42 -7.98
CA GLN A 172 -0.17 3.13 -7.88
C GLN A 172 -0.97 2.14 -7.03
N ALA A 173 -0.76 0.86 -7.30
CA ALA A 173 -1.32 -0.22 -6.48
C ALA A 173 -0.24 -1.24 -6.11
N VAL A 174 -0.25 -1.71 -4.88
CA VAL A 174 0.32 -3.01 -4.57
C VAL A 174 -0.71 -4.06 -4.93
N VAL A 175 -0.42 -4.85 -5.97
CA VAL A 175 -1.29 -5.89 -6.53
C VAL A 175 -0.81 -7.26 -6.07
N LEU A 176 -1.66 -8.03 -5.40
CA LEU A 176 -1.40 -9.43 -5.11
C LEU A 176 -1.86 -10.28 -6.30
N ALA A 177 -0.94 -11.06 -6.88
CA ALA A 177 -1.23 -11.96 -7.99
C ALA A 177 -0.51 -13.31 -7.79
N ASP A 178 -1.12 -14.36 -8.31
CA ASP A 178 -0.59 -15.72 -8.27
C ASP A 178 0.49 -15.87 -9.34
N LEU A 179 1.75 -15.92 -8.90
CA LEU A 179 2.91 -15.91 -9.78
C LEU A 179 3.19 -17.31 -10.35
N THR A 180 3.40 -17.35 -11.67
CA THR A 180 3.92 -18.50 -12.41
C THR A 180 5.22 -18.10 -13.12
N VAL A 181 6.27 -18.91 -12.95
CA VAL A 181 7.57 -18.74 -13.62
C VAL A 181 7.86 -20.02 -14.42
N GLY A 182 7.97 -19.89 -15.72
CA GLY A 182 8.05 -21.06 -16.61
C GLY A 182 6.80 -21.93 -16.51
N SER A 183 6.96 -23.18 -16.01
CA SER A 183 5.84 -24.10 -15.74
C SER A 183 5.51 -24.23 -14.26
N GLU A 184 6.22 -23.52 -13.38
CA GLU A 184 6.05 -23.63 -11.93
C GLU A 184 5.14 -22.51 -11.41
N ARG A 185 4.08 -22.90 -10.69
CA ARG A 185 3.24 -21.99 -9.92
C ARG A 185 3.89 -21.79 -8.55
N VAL A 186 4.39 -20.58 -8.30
CA VAL A 186 5.12 -20.24 -7.06
C VAL A 186 4.24 -19.56 -6.00
N GLY A 187 2.99 -19.28 -6.35
CA GLY A 187 1.99 -18.75 -5.43
C GLY A 187 1.87 -17.23 -5.41
N PRO A 188 1.11 -16.67 -4.46
CA PRO A 188 0.84 -15.24 -4.39
C PRO A 188 2.09 -14.41 -4.14
N HIS A 189 2.25 -13.33 -4.94
CA HIS A 189 3.34 -12.36 -4.83
C HIS A 189 2.79 -10.94 -4.97
N ALA A 190 3.51 -9.97 -4.43
CA ALA A 190 3.14 -8.56 -4.47
C ALA A 190 3.90 -7.83 -5.58
N PHE A 191 3.17 -7.01 -6.34
CA PHE A 191 3.70 -6.20 -7.44
C PHE A 191 3.31 -4.74 -7.23
N LEU A 192 4.26 -3.82 -7.36
CA LEU A 192 3.98 -2.38 -7.39
C LEU A 192 3.68 -1.97 -8.83
N VAL A 193 2.46 -1.55 -9.10
CA VAL A 193 1.93 -1.33 -10.45
C VAL A 193 1.38 0.10 -10.56
N ASP A 194 1.70 0.79 -11.65
CA ASP A 194 1.07 2.05 -12.02
C ASP A 194 -0.34 1.78 -12.56
N ILE A 195 -1.36 2.41 -11.99
CA ILE A 195 -2.78 2.20 -12.38
C ILE A 195 -3.07 2.72 -13.78
N ALA A 196 -2.28 3.65 -14.30
CA ALA A 196 -2.40 4.13 -15.67
C ALA A 196 -1.81 3.18 -16.73
N SER A 197 -1.25 2.03 -16.33
CA SER A 197 -0.68 1.06 -17.25
C SER A 197 -1.72 0.53 -18.25
N PRO A 198 -1.37 0.38 -19.54
CA PRO A 198 -2.26 -0.19 -20.54
C PRO A 198 -2.78 -1.58 -20.13
N GLY A 199 -4.07 -1.82 -20.37
CA GLY A 199 -4.73 -3.08 -20.00
C GLY A 199 -5.33 -3.08 -18.58
N ILE A 200 -5.13 -2.02 -17.78
CA ILE A 200 -5.85 -1.85 -16.51
C ILE A 200 -7.17 -1.12 -16.78
N SER A 201 -8.23 -1.66 -16.21
CA SER A 201 -9.54 -1.02 -16.15
C SER A 201 -9.97 -0.88 -14.70
N THR A 202 -10.51 0.28 -14.33
CA THR A 202 -11.03 0.55 -12.99
C THR A 202 -12.42 1.14 -13.07
N GLY A 203 -13.22 0.95 -12.03
CA GLY A 203 -14.50 1.62 -11.89
C GLY A 203 -14.92 1.74 -10.44
N ASP A 204 -15.67 2.81 -10.14
CA ASP A 204 -16.22 3.04 -8.80
C ASP A 204 -17.27 1.99 -8.45
N MET A 205 -17.28 1.55 -7.19
CA MET A 205 -18.28 0.63 -6.63
C MET A 205 -19.61 1.33 -6.31
N GLY A 206 -19.65 2.65 -6.39
CA GLY A 206 -20.84 3.45 -6.15
C GLY A 206 -21.04 3.90 -4.70
N VAL A 207 -22.19 4.52 -4.45
CA VAL A 207 -22.53 5.13 -3.16
C VAL A 207 -22.72 4.07 -2.08
N LYS A 208 -22.09 4.31 -0.93
CA LYS A 208 -22.16 3.49 0.28
C LYS A 208 -23.11 4.12 1.31
N THR A 209 -23.46 3.35 2.32
CA THR A 209 -24.28 3.84 3.45
C THR A 209 -23.56 4.95 4.23
N THR A 210 -22.22 4.90 4.30
CA THR A 210 -21.35 5.88 4.96
C THR A 210 -19.96 5.88 4.34
N GLY A 211 -19.13 6.89 4.64
CA GLY A 211 -17.75 6.95 4.18
C GLY A 211 -17.63 7.21 2.68
N ASN A 212 -18.52 8.01 2.09
CA ASN A 212 -18.49 8.35 0.67
C ASN A 212 -17.39 9.36 0.30
N ASP A 213 -16.70 9.89 1.28
CA ASP A 213 -15.44 10.62 1.16
C ASP A 213 -14.23 9.70 0.80
N LEU A 214 -14.45 8.38 0.79
CA LEU A 214 -13.51 7.38 0.26
C LEU A 214 -14.14 6.67 -0.94
N ASP A 215 -13.47 6.66 -2.08
CA ASP A 215 -13.81 5.78 -3.20
C ASP A 215 -13.47 4.33 -2.88
N ASN A 216 -14.27 3.42 -3.42
CA ASN A 216 -13.95 2.01 -3.51
C ASN A 216 -14.07 1.57 -4.96
N ALA A 217 -13.08 0.88 -5.49
CA ALA A 217 -13.03 0.48 -6.89
C ALA A 217 -13.06 -1.03 -7.08
N TRP A 218 -13.48 -1.44 -8.27
CA TRP A 218 -13.03 -2.68 -8.87
C TRP A 218 -11.86 -2.38 -9.81
N ILE A 219 -10.92 -3.32 -9.93
CA ILE A 219 -9.76 -3.22 -10.84
C ILE A 219 -9.64 -4.54 -11.58
N ALA A 220 -9.48 -4.47 -12.90
CA ALA A 220 -9.28 -5.62 -13.77
C ALA A 220 -7.98 -5.47 -14.58
N PHE A 221 -7.34 -6.59 -14.85
CA PHE A 221 -6.10 -6.69 -15.60
C PHE A 221 -6.34 -7.53 -16.86
N ASP A 222 -6.01 -6.98 -18.02
CA ASP A 222 -6.09 -7.65 -19.32
C ASP A 222 -4.72 -7.59 -20.00
N GLY A 223 -3.90 -8.63 -19.78
CA GLY A 223 -2.57 -8.74 -20.33
C GLY A 223 -1.63 -7.59 -19.94
N VAL A 224 -1.76 -7.06 -18.73
CA VAL A 224 -0.97 -5.90 -18.27
C VAL A 224 0.49 -6.28 -18.12
N ARG A 225 1.35 -5.63 -18.89
CA ARG A 225 2.79 -5.84 -18.83
C ARG A 225 3.44 -4.87 -17.86
N VAL A 226 4.19 -5.42 -16.90
CA VAL A 226 4.96 -4.66 -15.93
C VAL A 226 6.41 -5.13 -15.93
N PRO A 227 7.38 -4.23 -15.72
CA PRO A 227 8.79 -4.60 -15.72
C PRO A 227 9.12 -5.57 -14.58
N ARG A 228 10.21 -6.30 -14.69
CA ARG A 228 10.69 -7.22 -13.65
C ARG A 228 10.81 -6.53 -12.28
N SER A 229 11.21 -5.27 -12.27
CA SER A 229 11.30 -4.43 -11.05
C SER A 229 9.97 -4.12 -10.38
N ALA A 230 8.83 -4.48 -10.98
CA ALA A 230 7.52 -4.34 -10.33
C ALA A 230 7.29 -5.38 -9.23
N LEU A 231 7.93 -6.56 -9.32
CA LEU A 231 7.89 -7.57 -8.26
C LEU A 231 8.57 -7.01 -7.00
N LEU A 232 7.86 -7.02 -5.86
CA LEU A 232 8.46 -6.66 -4.58
C LEU A 232 9.32 -7.85 -4.10
N ASP A 233 10.63 -7.74 -4.23
CA ASP A 233 11.54 -8.88 -4.29
C ASP A 233 12.61 -8.92 -3.19
N ALA A 234 12.41 -8.23 -2.05
CA ALA A 234 13.35 -8.33 -0.92
C ALA A 234 13.61 -9.77 -0.45
N HIS A 235 12.67 -10.69 -0.73
CA HIS A 235 12.69 -12.05 -0.20
C HIS A 235 12.59 -13.14 -1.27
N CYS A 236 12.59 -12.77 -2.53
CA CYS A 236 12.58 -13.67 -3.67
C CYS A 236 13.34 -13.04 -4.84
N ASP A 237 13.61 -13.81 -5.86
CA ASP A 237 14.16 -13.33 -7.13
C ASP A 237 13.59 -14.15 -8.28
N VAL A 238 13.39 -13.49 -9.42
CA VAL A 238 13.14 -14.11 -10.71
C VAL A 238 14.26 -13.69 -11.63
N SER A 239 15.21 -14.60 -11.89
CA SER A 239 16.34 -14.30 -12.77
C SER A 239 15.92 -14.10 -14.23
N ALA A 240 16.82 -13.52 -15.02
CA ALA A 240 16.55 -13.21 -16.43
C ALA A 240 16.21 -14.45 -17.28
N ASP A 241 16.73 -15.62 -16.92
CA ASP A 241 16.43 -16.89 -17.58
C ASP A 241 15.12 -17.55 -17.11
N GLY A 242 14.40 -16.91 -16.18
CA GLY A 242 13.14 -17.43 -15.66
C GLY A 242 13.32 -18.48 -14.56
N THR A 243 14.39 -18.38 -13.78
CA THR A 243 14.54 -19.19 -12.58
C THR A 243 14.01 -18.42 -11.35
N TYR A 244 13.12 -19.04 -10.59
CA TYR A 244 12.60 -18.48 -9.33
C TYR A 244 13.42 -18.97 -8.14
N ALA A 245 13.76 -18.07 -7.23
CA ALA A 245 14.43 -18.41 -5.97
C ALA A 245 13.82 -17.60 -4.80
N ARG A 246 13.68 -18.25 -3.64
CA ARG A 246 13.44 -17.55 -2.38
C ARG A 246 14.76 -17.41 -1.62
N THR A 247 15.00 -16.22 -1.07
CA THR A 247 16.16 -16.05 -0.19
C THR A 247 15.90 -16.75 1.16
N THR A 248 16.96 -17.30 1.76
CA THR A 248 16.83 -18.07 3.03
C THR A 248 16.30 -17.16 4.18
N GLU A 249 16.68 -15.89 4.20
CA GLU A 249 16.13 -14.88 5.10
C GLU A 249 14.67 -14.57 4.77
N GLY A 250 14.29 -14.63 3.48
CA GLY A 250 12.95 -14.43 3.00
C GLY A 250 11.96 -15.50 3.48
N ILE A 251 12.40 -16.75 3.61
CA ILE A 251 11.56 -17.83 4.15
C ILE A 251 11.19 -17.53 5.62
N ALA A 252 12.12 -17.03 6.41
CA ALA A 252 11.88 -16.69 7.81
C ALA A 252 11.07 -15.39 7.98
N ARG A 253 11.28 -14.38 7.11
CA ARG A 253 10.61 -13.09 7.16
C ARG A 253 9.30 -13.06 6.37
N SER A 254 9.21 -13.75 5.24
CA SER A 254 7.94 -13.91 4.53
C SER A 254 6.95 -14.71 5.36
N GLY A 255 7.41 -15.68 6.16
CA GLY A 255 6.60 -16.26 7.22
C GLY A 255 6.02 -15.20 8.17
N ALA A 256 6.77 -14.17 8.57
CA ALA A 256 6.31 -13.14 9.49
C ALA A 256 5.53 -11.99 8.80
N ALA A 257 5.95 -11.52 7.63
CA ALA A 257 5.30 -10.42 6.91
C ALA A 257 4.11 -10.91 6.07
N LEU A 258 4.26 -12.01 5.34
CA LEU A 258 3.17 -12.69 4.65
C LEU A 258 2.23 -13.39 5.63
N TYR A 259 2.71 -13.85 6.77
CA TYR A 259 1.85 -14.39 7.85
C TYR A 259 0.88 -13.35 8.39
N ARG A 260 1.21 -12.09 8.40
CA ARG A 260 0.24 -11.02 8.68
C ARG A 260 -0.86 -10.94 7.62
N PHE A 261 -0.56 -11.32 6.38
CA PHE A 261 -1.52 -11.34 5.26
C PHE A 261 -2.13 -12.72 5.02
N TYR A 262 -1.45 -13.81 5.38
CA TYR A 262 -1.86 -15.21 5.11
C TYR A 262 -2.18 -16.03 6.37
N ALA A 263 -1.85 -15.57 7.58
CA ALA A 263 -2.15 -16.30 8.83
C ALA A 263 -3.66 -16.38 9.15
N ILE A 264 -4.50 -15.91 8.23
CA ILE A 264 -5.95 -16.08 8.30
C ILE A 264 -6.36 -17.46 7.76
N ASP A 265 -5.46 -18.19 7.09
CA ASP A 265 -5.81 -19.42 6.34
C ASP A 265 -5.47 -20.73 7.07
N GLU A 266 -4.89 -20.71 8.27
CA GLU A 266 -4.57 -21.91 9.05
C GLU A 266 -5.38 -22.06 10.35
N ARG A 267 -6.61 -21.50 10.41
CA ARG A 267 -7.51 -21.75 11.54
C ARG A 267 -8.87 -22.26 11.11
#